data_29d231c4d7f321e5ef71d4c274ad8a53
#
_entry.id   29d231c4d7f321e5ef71d4c274ad8a53
#
_cell.length_a   1.000
_cell.length_b   1.000
_cell.length_c   1.000
_cell.angle_alpha   90.00
_cell.angle_beta   90.00
_cell.angle_gamma   90.00
#
_symmetry.space_group_name_H-M   'P 1'
#
loop_
_entity.id
_entity.type
_entity.pdbx_description
1 polymer ?
#
loop_
_entity_poly.entity_id
_entity_poly.type
_entity_poly.pdbx_seq_one_letter_code
_entity_poly.pdbx_strand_id
1 'polypeptide(L)'
;RIVAMAKMLANQILTLVIGPSLSKINLWSPSAEELVLGTAIVESGLTYLRQWGDGPALGLWQVEPSTQSDLYTNFLNYRPELGTQLMELRAPNLSMDENLATNLMYGAAVCRLCYYRKPDALPEAGDIEGQAAFWKQHYNTPLGKGTVTKYVYEVSQVLKEA
;
A
#
# COMPACT_ATOMS: atom_id res chain seq x y z
N ARG A 1 -2.03 27.66 -12.33
CA ARG A 1 -1.44 27.70 -10.98
C ARG A 1 -0.37 26.62 -10.86
N ILE A 2 0.84 27.03 -10.51
CA ILE A 2 1.96 26.11 -10.25
C ILE A 2 2.06 25.94 -8.74
N VAL A 3 2.05 24.68 -8.30
CA VAL A 3 2.20 24.32 -6.89
C VAL A 3 3.48 23.53 -6.72
N ALA A 4 4.29 23.90 -5.72
CA ALA A 4 5.53 23.19 -5.43
C ALA A 4 5.24 21.75 -5.00
N MET A 5 6.14 20.84 -5.34
CA MET A 5 6.07 19.47 -4.85
C MET A 5 6.30 19.43 -3.34
N ALA A 6 5.47 18.68 -2.65
CA ALA A 6 5.61 18.41 -1.23
C ALA A 6 5.21 16.95 -0.97
N LYS A 7 5.63 16.40 0.16
CA LYS A 7 5.29 15.04 0.56
C LYS A 7 4.77 15.00 2.00
N MET A 8 4.00 13.98 2.32
CA MET A 8 3.51 13.76 3.66
C MET A 8 4.60 13.18 4.57
N LEU A 9 4.51 13.49 5.86
CA LEU A 9 5.41 12.92 6.86
C LEU A 9 5.12 11.41 7.03
N ALA A 10 6.12 10.59 6.81
CA ALA A 10 6.01 9.14 6.90
C ALA A 10 5.51 8.68 8.28
N ASN A 11 5.99 9.31 9.36
CA ASN A 11 5.55 8.98 10.71
C ASN A 11 4.04 9.20 10.91
N GLN A 12 3.48 10.27 10.37
CA GLN A 12 2.04 10.53 10.46
C GLN A 12 1.22 9.55 9.62
N ILE A 13 1.70 9.21 8.43
CA ILE A 13 1.06 8.17 7.62
C ILE A 13 1.07 6.82 8.35
N LEU A 14 2.18 6.47 8.98
CA LEU A 14 2.29 5.22 9.75
C LEU A 14 1.31 5.20 10.93
N THR A 15 1.31 6.24 11.75
CA THR A 15 0.58 6.25 13.03
C THR A 15 -0.90 6.61 12.89
N LEU A 16 -1.27 7.46 11.93
CA LEU A 16 -2.64 7.95 11.78
C LEU A 16 -3.43 7.23 10.69
N VAL A 17 -2.75 6.59 9.74
CA VAL A 17 -3.41 5.93 8.62
C VAL A 17 -3.14 4.42 8.63
N ILE A 18 -1.89 4.00 8.49
CA ILE A 18 -1.55 2.59 8.28
C ILE A 18 -1.91 1.74 9.51
N GLY A 19 -1.38 2.08 10.67
CA GLY A 19 -1.65 1.33 11.90
C GLY A 19 -3.14 1.15 12.18
N PRO A 20 -3.92 2.25 12.26
CA PRO A 20 -5.37 2.15 12.45
C PRO A 20 -6.10 1.36 11.36
N SER A 21 -5.73 1.54 10.09
CA SER A 21 -6.34 0.82 8.97
C SER A 21 -6.15 -0.69 9.09
N LEU A 22 -4.91 -1.13 9.31
CA LEU A 22 -4.59 -2.55 9.42
C LEU A 22 -5.24 -3.18 10.66
N SER A 23 -5.36 -2.43 11.76
CA SER A 23 -6.06 -2.89 12.96
C SER A 23 -7.55 -3.12 12.71
N LYS A 24 -8.20 -2.26 11.92
CA LYS A 24 -9.62 -2.38 11.59
C LYS A 24 -9.95 -3.63 10.76
N ILE A 25 -9.00 -4.13 9.99
CA ILE A 25 -9.16 -5.39 9.25
C ILE A 25 -8.51 -6.59 9.95
N ASN A 26 -8.07 -6.43 11.21
CA ASN A 26 -7.42 -7.46 12.02
C ASN A 26 -6.16 -8.06 11.40
N LEU A 27 -5.40 -7.28 10.65
CA LEU A 27 -4.18 -7.71 9.96
C LEU A 27 -2.97 -6.83 10.29
N TRP A 28 -3.01 -6.14 11.42
CA TRP A 28 -1.88 -5.37 11.90
C TRP A 28 -0.79 -6.26 12.50
N SER A 29 0.44 -5.91 12.21
CA SER A 29 1.65 -6.35 12.93
C SER A 29 2.75 -5.33 12.65
N PRO A 30 3.84 -5.29 13.45
CA PRO A 30 4.99 -4.44 13.13
C PRO A 30 5.55 -4.70 11.74
N SER A 31 5.63 -5.96 11.33
CA SER A 31 6.07 -6.35 9.97
C SER A 31 5.12 -5.83 8.89
N ALA A 32 3.82 -5.95 9.12
CA ALA A 32 2.81 -5.52 8.15
C ALA A 32 2.82 -4.01 7.96
N GLU A 33 2.81 -3.22 9.05
CA GLU A 33 2.77 -1.76 8.91
C GLU A 33 4.04 -1.19 8.29
N GLU A 34 5.20 -1.77 8.59
CA GLU A 34 6.47 -1.32 8.00
C GLU A 34 6.53 -1.63 6.49
N LEU A 35 6.08 -2.81 6.09
CA LEU A 35 6.01 -3.18 4.67
C LEU A 35 5.02 -2.29 3.90
N VAL A 36 3.85 -2.00 4.48
CA VAL A 36 2.85 -1.11 3.86
C VAL A 36 3.41 0.31 3.73
N LEU A 37 4.11 0.81 4.75
CA LEU A 37 4.77 2.12 4.66
C LEU A 37 5.85 2.12 3.58
N GLY A 38 6.74 1.13 3.57
CA GLY A 38 7.80 1.00 2.56
C GLY A 38 7.24 0.95 1.14
N THR A 39 6.13 0.27 0.96
CA THR A 39 5.44 0.21 -0.34
C THR A 39 4.96 1.59 -0.79
N ALA A 40 4.33 2.38 0.09
CA ALA A 40 3.91 3.74 -0.25
C ALA A 40 5.11 4.64 -0.61
N ILE A 41 6.22 4.49 0.11
CA ILE A 41 7.44 5.26 -0.16
C ILE A 41 7.98 4.94 -1.56
N VAL A 42 8.16 3.68 -1.89
CA VAL A 42 8.74 3.29 -3.19
C VAL A 42 7.78 3.53 -4.35
N GLU A 43 6.47 3.37 -4.14
CA GLU A 43 5.48 3.50 -5.21
C GLU A 43 5.15 4.96 -5.55
N SER A 44 4.94 5.81 -4.56
CA SER A 44 4.53 7.21 -4.79
C SER A 44 5.45 8.24 -4.14
N GLY A 45 6.40 7.84 -3.33
CA GLY A 45 7.20 8.76 -2.55
C GLY A 45 6.38 9.62 -1.58
N LEU A 46 5.15 9.19 -1.25
CA LEU A 46 4.17 9.94 -0.46
C LEU A 46 3.82 11.31 -1.07
N THR A 47 3.90 11.44 -2.41
CA THR A 47 3.75 12.73 -3.11
C THR A 47 2.59 12.80 -4.08
N TYR A 48 2.12 11.67 -4.63
CA TYR A 48 1.06 11.71 -5.63
C TYR A 48 0.04 10.57 -5.44
N LEU A 49 -1.17 10.81 -5.94
CA LEU A 49 -2.33 9.92 -5.80
C LEU A 49 -2.77 9.27 -7.12
N ARG A 50 -2.12 9.62 -8.21
CA ARG A 50 -2.34 9.03 -9.54
C ARG A 50 -0.99 8.84 -10.20
N GLN A 51 -0.82 7.71 -10.88
CA GLN A 51 0.42 7.40 -11.57
C GLN A 51 0.85 8.52 -12.52
N TRP A 52 2.12 8.86 -12.52
CA TRP A 52 2.68 9.82 -13.47
C TRP A 52 2.45 9.36 -14.91
N GLY A 53 2.13 10.29 -15.82
CA GLY A 53 1.69 10.00 -17.16
C GLY A 53 0.24 9.53 -17.17
N ASP A 54 -0.12 8.66 -18.10
CA ASP A 54 -1.49 8.18 -18.28
C ASP A 54 -1.69 6.77 -17.70
N GLY A 55 -0.83 6.35 -16.79
CA GLY A 55 -0.92 5.03 -16.16
C GLY A 55 -2.13 4.87 -15.24
N PRO A 56 -2.62 3.63 -15.04
CA PRO A 56 -3.86 3.38 -14.32
C PRO A 56 -3.73 3.31 -12.80
N ALA A 57 -2.52 3.26 -12.24
CA ALA A 57 -2.33 3.05 -10.80
C ALA A 57 -2.78 4.26 -9.97
N LEU A 58 -3.43 4.00 -8.85
CA LEU A 58 -4.09 4.99 -8.00
C LEU A 58 -3.64 4.92 -6.54
N GLY A 59 -3.65 6.08 -5.89
CA GLY A 59 -3.36 6.21 -4.47
C GLY A 59 -1.88 6.19 -4.14
N LEU A 60 -1.56 6.38 -2.85
CA LEU A 60 -0.17 6.34 -2.38
C LEU A 60 0.50 4.98 -2.63
N TRP A 61 -0.27 3.92 -2.68
CA TRP A 61 0.21 2.54 -2.88
C TRP A 61 0.19 2.10 -4.33
N GLN A 62 -0.23 2.97 -5.25
CA GLN A 62 -0.21 2.74 -6.70
C GLN A 62 -0.83 1.39 -7.09
N VAL A 63 -2.07 1.16 -6.66
CA VAL A 63 -2.84 -0.03 -7.01
C VAL A 63 -3.65 0.24 -8.26
N GLU A 64 -3.61 -0.67 -9.22
CA GLU A 64 -4.45 -0.57 -10.41
C GLU A 64 -5.90 -0.97 -10.12
N PRO A 65 -6.89 -0.34 -10.76
CA PRO A 65 -8.29 -0.76 -10.64
C PRO A 65 -8.52 -2.25 -10.93
N SER A 66 -7.80 -2.81 -11.90
CA SER A 66 -7.86 -4.24 -12.22
C SER A 66 -7.40 -5.12 -11.07
N THR A 67 -6.36 -4.72 -10.36
CA THR A 67 -5.87 -5.41 -9.16
C THR A 67 -6.90 -5.35 -8.04
N GLN A 68 -7.53 -4.20 -7.83
CA GLN A 68 -8.62 -4.04 -6.88
C GLN A 68 -9.79 -4.99 -7.21
N SER A 69 -10.23 -5.00 -8.46
CA SER A 69 -11.32 -5.88 -8.90
C SER A 69 -10.97 -7.36 -8.70
N ASP A 70 -9.76 -7.75 -9.02
CA ASP A 70 -9.27 -9.12 -8.83
C ASP A 70 -9.25 -9.51 -7.36
N LEU A 71 -8.83 -8.58 -6.47
CA LEU A 71 -8.84 -8.80 -5.03
C LEU A 71 -10.24 -9.14 -4.51
N TYR A 72 -11.26 -8.39 -4.94
CA TYR A 72 -12.65 -8.65 -4.55
C TYR A 72 -13.16 -9.95 -5.15
N THR A 73 -12.98 -10.16 -6.44
CA THR A 73 -13.56 -11.29 -7.17
C THR A 73 -12.92 -12.61 -6.76
N ASN A 74 -11.60 -12.66 -6.67
CA ASN A 74 -10.85 -13.92 -6.55
C ASN A 74 -10.27 -14.17 -5.15
N PHE A 75 -10.48 -13.26 -4.20
CA PHE A 75 -10.01 -13.45 -2.83
C PHE A 75 -11.08 -13.11 -1.79
N LEU A 76 -11.54 -11.87 -1.71
CA LEU A 76 -12.49 -11.42 -0.69
C LEU A 76 -13.86 -12.06 -0.83
N ASN A 77 -14.26 -12.41 -2.04
CA ASN A 77 -15.52 -13.13 -2.29
C ASN A 77 -15.61 -14.46 -1.53
N TYR A 78 -14.48 -15.05 -1.22
CA TYR A 78 -14.36 -16.30 -0.45
C TYR A 78 -14.04 -16.05 1.03
N ARG A 79 -14.00 -14.79 1.47
CA ARG A 79 -13.71 -14.35 2.84
C ARG A 79 -14.66 -13.21 3.22
N PRO A 80 -15.93 -13.50 3.44
CA PRO A 80 -16.96 -12.47 3.59
C PRO A 80 -16.73 -11.55 4.79
N GLU A 81 -16.18 -12.05 5.89
CA GLU A 81 -15.87 -11.22 7.04
C GLU A 81 -14.80 -10.17 6.71
N LEU A 82 -13.72 -10.60 6.10
CA LEU A 82 -12.63 -9.70 5.68
C LEU A 82 -13.10 -8.69 4.63
N GLY A 83 -13.91 -9.14 3.68
CA GLY A 83 -14.54 -8.28 2.68
C GLY A 83 -15.40 -7.19 3.33
N THR A 84 -16.21 -7.55 4.33
CA THR A 84 -17.03 -6.60 5.09
C THR A 84 -16.15 -5.59 5.83
N GLN A 85 -15.11 -6.04 6.50
CA GLN A 85 -14.17 -5.16 7.21
C GLN A 85 -13.51 -4.14 6.28
N LEU A 86 -13.09 -4.58 5.08
CA LEU A 86 -12.54 -3.67 4.08
C LEU A 86 -13.59 -2.65 3.61
N MET A 87 -14.81 -3.11 3.33
CA MET A 87 -15.89 -2.23 2.86
C MET A 87 -16.27 -1.18 3.90
N GLU A 88 -16.13 -1.46 5.19
CA GLU A 88 -16.37 -0.50 6.26
C GLU A 88 -15.39 0.66 6.25
N LEU A 89 -14.20 0.50 5.68
CA LEU A 89 -13.24 1.58 5.50
C LEU A 89 -13.57 2.48 4.30
N ARG A 90 -14.46 2.04 3.42
CA ARG A 90 -14.83 2.78 2.22
C ARG A 90 -15.73 3.97 2.57
N ALA A 91 -15.50 5.09 1.89
CA ALA A 91 -16.44 6.19 1.87
C ALA A 91 -17.57 5.84 0.87
N PRO A 92 -18.84 5.69 1.34
CA PRO A 92 -19.91 5.16 0.49
C PRO A 92 -20.36 6.12 -0.61
N ASN A 93 -20.04 7.39 -0.49
CA ASN A 93 -20.35 8.43 -1.50
C ASN A 93 -19.32 8.55 -2.61
N LEU A 94 -18.22 7.78 -2.54
CA LEU A 94 -17.18 7.74 -3.56
C LEU A 94 -17.24 6.41 -4.32
N SER A 95 -16.83 6.43 -5.58
CA SER A 95 -16.64 5.18 -6.33
C SER A 95 -15.52 4.32 -5.73
N MET A 96 -15.41 3.08 -6.19
CA MET A 96 -14.31 2.20 -5.76
C MET A 96 -12.94 2.78 -6.14
N ASP A 97 -12.81 3.31 -7.34
CA ASP A 97 -11.57 3.92 -7.82
C ASP A 97 -11.25 5.23 -7.10
N GLU A 98 -12.26 6.05 -6.82
CA GLU A 98 -12.08 7.26 -6.02
C GLU A 98 -11.62 6.94 -4.59
N ASN A 99 -12.19 5.90 -3.97
CA ASN A 99 -11.71 5.41 -2.68
C ASN A 99 -10.24 4.97 -2.76
N LEU A 100 -9.89 4.21 -3.78
CA LEU A 100 -8.51 3.74 -3.98
C LEU A 100 -7.53 4.91 -4.13
N ALA A 101 -7.93 5.95 -4.85
CA ALA A 101 -7.09 7.12 -5.10
C ALA A 101 -6.97 8.05 -3.88
N THR A 102 -8.06 8.28 -3.14
CA THR A 102 -8.14 9.40 -2.20
C THR A 102 -8.39 9.00 -0.74
N ASN A 103 -8.91 7.81 -0.48
CA ASN A 103 -9.18 7.32 0.86
C ASN A 103 -7.95 6.56 1.37
N LEU A 104 -7.11 7.22 2.16
CA LEU A 104 -5.83 6.67 2.59
C LEU A 104 -5.99 5.40 3.45
N MET A 105 -6.96 5.34 4.34
CA MET A 105 -7.18 4.14 5.15
C MET A 105 -7.60 2.95 4.31
N TYR A 106 -8.50 3.18 3.35
CA TYR A 106 -8.91 2.15 2.39
C TYR A 106 -7.72 1.68 1.54
N GLY A 107 -6.93 2.62 1.01
CA GLY A 107 -5.74 2.31 0.22
C GLY A 107 -4.70 1.48 0.98
N ALA A 108 -4.43 1.84 2.24
CA ALA A 108 -3.52 1.08 3.10
C ALA A 108 -4.00 -0.35 3.32
N ALA A 109 -5.30 -0.53 3.59
CA ALA A 109 -5.91 -1.85 3.76
C ALA A 109 -5.84 -2.68 2.47
N VAL A 110 -6.12 -2.08 1.32
CA VAL A 110 -5.99 -2.76 0.02
C VAL A 110 -4.54 -3.22 -0.21
N CYS A 111 -3.56 -2.35 0.04
CA CYS A 111 -2.14 -2.73 -0.05
C CYS A 111 -1.83 -3.94 0.84
N ARG A 112 -2.25 -3.91 2.10
CA ARG A 112 -2.07 -5.03 3.04
C ARG A 112 -2.66 -6.32 2.50
N LEU A 113 -3.86 -6.26 1.93
CA LEU A 113 -4.55 -7.44 1.39
C LEU A 113 -3.89 -7.99 0.12
N CYS A 114 -3.27 -7.14 -0.68
CA CYS A 114 -2.48 -7.58 -1.83
C CYS A 114 -1.33 -8.51 -1.39
N TYR A 115 -0.70 -8.21 -0.26
CA TYR A 115 0.30 -9.10 0.34
C TYR A 115 -0.32 -10.29 1.06
N TYR A 116 -1.40 -10.06 1.83
CA TYR A 116 -2.02 -11.09 2.66
C TYR A 116 -2.52 -12.29 1.84
N ARG A 117 -2.97 -12.08 0.62
CA ARG A 117 -3.41 -13.16 -0.25
C ARG A 117 -2.29 -14.04 -0.79
N LYS A 118 -1.03 -13.66 -0.56
CA LYS A 118 0.13 -14.47 -0.93
C LYS A 118 0.44 -15.47 0.18
N PRO A 119 0.91 -16.70 -0.16
CA PRO A 119 1.12 -17.74 0.84
C PRO A 119 2.35 -17.51 1.73
N ASP A 120 3.29 -16.68 1.29
CA ASP A 120 4.55 -16.49 2.00
C ASP A 120 4.38 -15.63 3.25
N ALA A 121 5.13 -15.95 4.30
CA ALA A 121 5.19 -15.15 5.51
C ALA A 121 5.82 -13.79 5.23
N LEU A 122 5.33 -12.76 5.95
CA LEU A 122 5.91 -11.42 5.84
C LEU A 122 7.37 -11.40 6.34
N PRO A 123 8.24 -10.61 5.71
CA PRO A 123 9.57 -10.33 6.28
C PRO A 123 9.44 -9.58 7.59
N GLU A 124 10.44 -9.75 8.45
CA GLU A 124 10.47 -9.11 9.77
C GLU A 124 10.55 -7.59 9.67
N ALA A 125 10.00 -6.90 10.68
CA ALA A 125 10.20 -5.47 10.83
C ALA A 125 11.71 -5.17 10.98
N GLY A 126 12.20 -4.15 10.28
CA GLY A 126 13.62 -3.81 10.25
C GLY A 126 14.43 -4.56 9.19
N ASP A 127 13.92 -5.64 8.61
CA ASP A 127 14.58 -6.35 7.52
C ASP A 127 14.25 -5.68 6.17
N ILE A 128 14.90 -4.55 5.90
CA ILE A 128 14.61 -3.74 4.71
C ILE A 128 14.91 -4.51 3.42
N GLU A 129 15.98 -5.31 3.39
CA GLU A 129 16.31 -6.11 2.21
C GLU A 129 15.28 -7.20 1.96
N GLY A 130 14.82 -7.87 3.01
CA GLY A 130 13.75 -8.87 2.93
C GLY A 130 12.43 -8.25 2.47
N GLN A 131 12.09 -7.07 2.98
CA GLN A 131 10.91 -6.32 2.56
C GLN A 131 10.99 -5.92 1.08
N ALA A 132 12.16 -5.46 0.63
CA ALA A 132 12.39 -5.10 -0.77
C ALA A 132 12.21 -6.30 -1.71
N ALA A 133 12.74 -7.46 -1.34
CA ALA A 133 12.58 -8.70 -2.09
C ALA A 133 11.11 -9.14 -2.14
N PHE A 134 10.42 -9.05 -1.01
CA PHE A 134 8.99 -9.40 -0.89
C PHE A 134 8.11 -8.48 -1.74
N TRP A 135 8.35 -7.16 -1.68
CA TRP A 135 7.69 -6.18 -2.53
C TRP A 135 7.93 -6.46 -4.01
N LYS A 136 9.17 -6.71 -4.40
CA LYS A 136 9.51 -6.99 -5.80
C LYS A 136 8.81 -8.23 -6.32
N GLN A 137 8.77 -9.29 -5.53
CA GLN A 137 8.16 -10.57 -5.93
C GLN A 137 6.63 -10.50 -5.95
N HIS A 138 6.00 -9.90 -4.95
CA HIS A 138 4.57 -10.04 -4.69
C HIS A 138 3.75 -8.81 -5.04
N TYR A 139 4.33 -7.64 -5.12
CA TYR A 139 3.62 -6.38 -5.37
C TYR A 139 4.00 -5.74 -6.71
N ASN A 140 5.27 -5.43 -6.89
CA ASN A 140 5.77 -4.85 -8.15
C ASN A 140 5.79 -5.86 -9.29
N THR A 141 6.02 -7.12 -9.03
CA THR A 141 6.22 -8.25 -9.92
C THR A 141 7.63 -8.29 -10.56
N PRO A 142 8.13 -9.49 -10.91
CA PRO A 142 9.47 -9.63 -11.52
C PRO A 142 9.64 -8.87 -12.83
N LEU A 143 8.55 -8.67 -13.60
CA LEU A 143 8.57 -7.95 -14.87
C LEU A 143 8.35 -6.44 -14.71
N GLY A 144 8.02 -5.96 -13.53
CA GLY A 144 7.84 -4.53 -13.25
C GLY A 144 9.17 -3.78 -13.29
N LYS A 145 9.10 -2.45 -13.47
CA LYS A 145 10.29 -1.58 -13.60
C LYS A 145 11.00 -1.28 -12.28
N GLY A 146 10.33 -1.46 -11.16
CA GLY A 146 10.92 -1.22 -9.84
C GLY A 146 12.01 -2.22 -9.50
N THR A 147 12.98 -1.82 -8.70
CA THR A 147 14.12 -2.65 -8.30
C THR A 147 14.24 -2.76 -6.78
N VAL A 148 14.79 -3.88 -6.31
CA VAL A 148 15.13 -4.07 -4.89
C VAL A 148 16.04 -2.95 -4.39
N THR A 149 17.04 -2.55 -5.17
CA THR A 149 17.96 -1.46 -4.83
C THR A 149 17.22 -0.14 -4.59
N LYS A 150 16.26 0.19 -5.43
CA LYS A 150 15.43 1.40 -5.28
C LYS A 150 14.65 1.37 -3.97
N TYR A 151 14.01 0.24 -3.66
CA TYR A 151 13.27 0.08 -2.40
C TYR A 151 14.19 0.26 -1.19
N VAL A 152 15.31 -0.45 -1.14
CA VAL A 152 16.25 -0.36 -0.04
C VAL A 152 16.74 1.07 0.15
N TYR A 153 17.14 1.75 -0.94
CA TYR A 153 17.63 3.13 -0.87
C TYR A 153 16.54 4.09 -0.35
N GLU A 154 15.38 4.11 -0.95
CA GLU A 154 14.33 5.07 -0.62
C GLU A 154 13.75 4.86 0.78
N VAL A 155 13.47 3.61 1.14
CA VAL A 155 12.90 3.28 2.46
C VAL A 155 13.93 3.55 3.58
N SER A 156 15.19 3.18 3.37
CA SER A 156 16.25 3.45 4.34
C SER A 156 16.44 4.94 4.62
N GLN A 157 16.30 5.81 3.61
CA GLN A 157 16.39 7.26 3.81
C GLN A 157 15.28 7.75 4.75
N VAL A 158 14.06 7.29 4.56
CA VAL A 158 12.91 7.70 5.37
C VAL A 158 13.00 7.18 6.81
N LEU A 159 13.37 5.92 6.99
CA LEU A 159 13.46 5.31 8.33
C LEU A 159 14.62 5.87 9.18
N LYS A 160 15.66 6.41 8.56
CA LYS A 160 16.76 7.08 9.28
C LYS A 160 16.38 8.47 9.80
N GLU A 161 15.39 9.09 9.18
CA GLU A 161 14.90 10.42 9.57
C GLU A 161 13.82 10.38 10.66
N ALA A 162 13.42 9.17 11.05
CA ALA A 162 12.34 8.98 12.02
C ALA A 162 12.92 8.97 13.50
#